data_4fb4f101a7d805208cd3223ab9b07dfc
#
_entry.id   4fb4f101a7d805208cd3223ab9b07dfc
#
_cell.length_a   1.000
_cell.length_b   1.000
_cell.length_c   1.000
_cell.angle_alpha   90.00
_cell.angle_beta   90.00
_cell.angle_gamma   90.00
#
_symmetry.space_group_name_H-M   'P 1'
#
loop_
_entity.id
_entity.type
_entity.pdbx_description
1 polymer ?
#
loop_
_entity_poly.entity_id
_entity_poly.type
_entity_poly.pdbx_seq_one_letter_code
_entity_poly.pdbx_strand_id
1 'polypeptide(L)'
;MPGVPQVYYVGALAGKNDMELLARTKVGRDINRHYYSEAEVNQQLQRPVVQALMALCRFRNQLDAFNGEFSHEVRDSRVFVARWVNGSYSATLEFEPAAGAGTGNAASVVRLNWTDAAGEHSTYDLIANPPVVAQ
;
A
#
# COMPACT_ATOMS: atom_id res chain seq x y z
N MET A 1 2.18 -11.53 4.99
CA MET A 1 1.47 -11.89 6.23
C MET A 1 0.45 -12.94 5.90
N PRO A 2 0.34 -14.00 6.70
CA PRO A 2 -0.71 -15.00 6.53
C PRO A 2 -2.09 -14.37 6.69
N GLY A 3 -3.07 -14.88 5.95
CA GLY A 3 -4.45 -14.44 6.00
C GLY A 3 -4.98 -13.87 4.68
N VAL A 4 -6.25 -13.48 4.68
CA VAL A 4 -6.91 -12.89 3.52
C VAL A 4 -6.65 -11.38 3.50
N PRO A 5 -5.95 -10.84 2.47
CA PRO A 5 -5.73 -9.41 2.37
C PRO A 5 -7.06 -8.68 2.09
N GLN A 6 -7.32 -7.62 2.82
CA GLN A 6 -8.51 -6.80 2.65
C GLN A 6 -8.14 -5.32 2.58
N VAL A 7 -8.77 -4.62 1.66
CA VAL A 7 -8.70 -3.15 1.58
C VAL A 7 -10.12 -2.61 1.63
N TYR A 8 -10.41 -1.79 2.65
CA TYR A 8 -11.70 -1.14 2.79
C TYR A 8 -11.85 -0.02 1.75
N TYR A 9 -13.05 0.20 1.20
CA TYR A 9 -13.26 1.09 0.07
C TYR A 9 -12.77 2.54 0.29
N VAL A 10 -12.98 3.10 1.49
CA VAL A 10 -12.46 4.45 1.82
C VAL A 10 -10.93 4.47 1.79
N GLY A 11 -10.28 3.41 2.31
CA GLY A 11 -8.83 3.24 2.21
C GLY A 11 -8.34 3.04 0.77
N ALA A 12 -9.08 2.26 -0.03
CA ALA A 12 -8.77 2.03 -1.45
C ALA A 12 -8.78 3.33 -2.27
N LEU A 13 -9.68 4.26 -1.91
CA LEU A 13 -9.77 5.58 -2.53
C LEU A 13 -8.90 6.65 -1.85
N ALA A 14 -8.02 6.25 -0.91
CA ALA A 14 -7.21 7.16 -0.09
C ALA A 14 -8.05 8.30 0.51
N GLY A 15 -9.25 7.94 1.00
CA GLY A 15 -10.23 8.85 1.57
C GLY A 15 -9.80 9.37 2.94
N LYS A 16 -10.37 10.50 3.32
CA LYS A 16 -10.19 11.09 4.65
C LYS A 16 -11.34 10.67 5.58
N ASN A 17 -11.13 10.87 6.88
CA ASN A 17 -12.19 10.73 7.87
C ASN A 17 -13.32 11.74 7.57
N ASP A 18 -14.56 11.27 7.58
CA ASP A 18 -15.75 12.09 7.42
C ASP A 18 -16.24 12.60 8.79
N MET A 19 -15.68 13.74 9.19
CA MET A 19 -16.01 14.36 10.48
C MET A 19 -17.43 14.90 10.52
N GLU A 20 -17.99 15.27 9.38
CA GLU A 20 -19.38 15.79 9.28
C GLU A 20 -20.37 14.63 9.48
N LEU A 21 -20.12 13.49 8.84
CA LEU A 21 -20.93 12.29 9.03
C LEU A 21 -20.90 11.85 10.50
N LEU A 22 -19.70 11.79 11.10
CA LEU A 22 -19.54 11.48 12.53
C LEU A 22 -20.32 12.45 13.42
N ALA A 23 -20.23 13.76 13.17
CA ALA A 23 -20.93 14.79 13.95
C ALA A 23 -22.45 14.63 13.85
N ARG A 24 -22.96 14.23 12.69
CA ARG A 24 -24.40 14.05 12.43
C ARG A 24 -24.95 12.76 13.06
N THR A 25 -24.23 11.63 12.89
CA THR A 25 -24.72 10.31 13.32
C THR A 25 -24.38 9.99 14.76
N LYS A 26 -23.32 10.58 15.31
CA LYS A 26 -22.72 10.23 16.62
C LYS A 26 -22.28 8.76 16.73
N VAL A 27 -22.09 8.07 15.60
CA VAL A 27 -21.66 6.67 15.53
C VAL A 27 -20.19 6.65 15.15
N GLY A 28 -19.31 6.22 16.05
CA GLY A 28 -17.85 6.28 15.89
C GLY A 28 -17.32 5.61 14.62
N ARG A 29 -17.93 4.49 14.17
CA ARG A 29 -17.53 3.81 12.93
C ARG A 29 -17.83 4.60 11.65
N ASP A 30 -18.71 5.60 11.70
CA ASP A 30 -19.11 6.38 10.52
C ASP A 30 -18.03 7.37 10.10
N ILE A 31 -17.04 7.63 10.96
CA ILE A 31 -15.90 8.49 10.65
C ILE A 31 -15.13 8.07 9.38
N ASN A 32 -15.12 6.77 9.06
CA ASN A 32 -14.46 6.23 7.87
C ASN A 32 -15.44 5.55 6.89
N ARG A 33 -16.70 6.00 6.86
CA ARG A 33 -17.78 5.44 6.01
C ARG A 33 -18.41 6.50 5.12
N HIS A 34 -17.58 7.37 4.55
CA HIS A 34 -18.07 8.34 3.58
C HIS A 34 -18.85 7.63 2.44
N TYR A 35 -20.03 8.14 2.12
CA TYR A 35 -20.86 7.62 1.03
C TYR A 35 -20.51 8.35 -0.27
N TYR A 36 -19.68 7.72 -1.09
CA TYR A 36 -19.26 8.27 -2.37
C TYR A 36 -20.37 8.16 -3.40
N SER A 37 -20.63 9.24 -4.10
CA SER A 37 -21.35 9.20 -5.38
C SER A 37 -20.45 8.62 -6.48
N GLU A 38 -21.03 8.19 -7.60
CA GLU A 38 -20.28 7.70 -8.75
C GLU A 38 -19.29 8.75 -9.29
N ALA A 39 -19.72 10.01 -9.34
CA ALA A 39 -18.86 11.12 -9.78
C ALA A 39 -17.64 11.31 -8.86
N GLU A 40 -17.84 11.23 -7.55
CA GLU A 40 -16.75 11.29 -6.58
C GLU A 40 -15.79 10.10 -6.72
N VAL A 41 -16.31 8.87 -6.88
CA VAL A 41 -15.46 7.68 -7.13
C VAL A 41 -14.59 7.90 -8.37
N ASN A 42 -15.20 8.33 -9.49
CA ASN A 42 -14.49 8.59 -10.72
C ASN A 42 -13.40 9.67 -10.55
N GLN A 43 -13.66 10.71 -9.77
CA GLN A 43 -12.67 11.73 -9.44
C GLN A 43 -11.52 11.15 -8.58
N GLN A 44 -11.84 10.35 -7.54
CA GLN A 44 -10.81 9.75 -6.68
C GLN A 44 -9.90 8.79 -7.47
N LEU A 45 -10.44 8.04 -8.42
CA LEU A 45 -9.68 7.12 -9.28
C LEU A 45 -8.64 7.82 -10.17
N GLN A 46 -8.75 9.13 -10.40
CA GLN A 46 -7.75 9.91 -11.15
C GLN A 46 -6.57 10.37 -10.27
N ARG A 47 -6.65 10.24 -8.97
CA ARG A 47 -5.58 10.67 -8.07
C ARG A 47 -4.37 9.73 -8.17
N PRO A 48 -3.13 10.26 -8.31
CA PRO A 48 -1.92 9.42 -8.44
C PRO A 48 -1.75 8.41 -7.30
N VAL A 49 -2.04 8.80 -6.06
CA VAL A 49 -1.96 7.91 -4.90
C VAL A 49 -2.95 6.74 -4.99
N VAL A 50 -4.15 6.96 -5.53
CA VAL A 50 -5.16 5.90 -5.72
C VAL A 50 -4.73 4.97 -6.85
N GLN A 51 -4.22 5.52 -7.95
CA GLN A 51 -3.68 4.74 -9.06
C GLN A 51 -2.48 3.86 -8.62
N ALA A 52 -1.57 4.42 -7.82
CA ALA A 52 -0.46 3.68 -7.24
C ALA A 52 -0.93 2.54 -6.32
N LEU A 53 -1.92 2.80 -5.46
CA LEU A 53 -2.50 1.77 -4.60
C LEU A 53 -3.16 0.65 -5.40
N MET A 54 -3.90 0.98 -6.46
CA MET A 54 -4.48 -0.03 -7.37
C MET A 54 -3.40 -0.82 -8.11
N ALA A 55 -2.29 -0.18 -8.50
CA ALA A 55 -1.16 -0.86 -9.09
C ALA A 55 -0.50 -1.84 -8.10
N LEU A 56 -0.32 -1.45 -6.84
CA LEU A 56 0.18 -2.34 -5.78
C LEU A 56 -0.74 -3.54 -5.55
N CYS A 57 -2.06 -3.34 -5.55
CA CYS A 57 -3.03 -4.43 -5.44
C CYS A 57 -2.90 -5.42 -6.62
N ARG A 58 -2.77 -4.92 -7.85
CA ARG A 58 -2.54 -5.76 -9.03
C ARG A 58 -1.22 -6.50 -8.95
N PHE A 59 -0.13 -5.80 -8.63
CA PHE A 59 1.20 -6.37 -8.43
C PHE A 59 1.16 -7.52 -7.41
N ARG A 60 0.55 -7.29 -6.24
CA ARG A 60 0.38 -8.32 -5.21
C ARG A 60 -0.38 -9.55 -5.72
N ASN A 61 -1.36 -9.38 -6.60
CA ASN A 61 -2.15 -10.48 -7.13
C ASN A 61 -1.47 -11.21 -8.31
N GLN A 62 -0.52 -10.58 -8.98
CA GLN A 62 0.16 -11.12 -10.16
C GLN A 62 1.50 -11.77 -9.83
N LEU A 63 2.25 -11.25 -8.85
CA LEU A 63 3.55 -11.79 -8.49
C LEU A 63 3.39 -13.03 -7.62
N ASP A 64 3.88 -14.16 -8.10
CA ASP A 64 3.74 -15.46 -7.44
C ASP A 64 4.49 -15.55 -6.08
N ALA A 65 5.48 -14.69 -5.86
CA ALA A 65 6.16 -14.58 -4.56
C ALA A 65 5.18 -14.46 -3.38
N PHE A 66 4.04 -13.79 -3.56
CA PHE A 66 3.06 -13.57 -2.48
C PHE A 66 2.23 -14.81 -2.11
N ASN A 67 2.36 -15.90 -2.87
CA ASN A 67 1.77 -17.21 -2.56
C ASN A 67 2.72 -18.10 -1.75
N GLY A 68 3.98 -17.66 -1.54
CA GLY A 68 5.01 -18.40 -0.83
C GLY A 68 5.15 -18.05 0.64
N GLU A 69 6.35 -18.30 1.16
CA GLU A 69 6.70 -18.05 2.55
C GLU A 69 6.82 -16.57 2.85
N PHE A 70 6.31 -16.16 4.01
CA PHE A 70 6.39 -14.80 4.50
C PHE A 70 7.29 -14.71 5.74
N SER A 71 8.19 -13.74 5.75
CA SER A 71 8.99 -13.37 6.91
C SER A 71 9.00 -11.86 7.10
N HIS A 72 9.29 -11.40 8.31
CA HIS A 72 9.47 -10.00 8.60
C HIS A 72 10.49 -9.79 9.72
N GLU A 73 11.11 -8.63 9.71
CA GLU A 73 12.04 -8.19 10.77
C GLU A 73 11.96 -6.66 10.95
N VAL A 74 12.45 -6.19 12.08
CA VAL A 74 12.72 -4.76 12.32
C VAL A 74 14.21 -4.59 12.50
N ARG A 75 14.87 -3.86 11.58
CA ARG A 75 16.29 -3.52 11.64
C ARG A 75 16.49 -2.18 12.33
N ASP A 76 17.52 -2.10 13.16
CA ASP A 76 17.95 -0.87 13.83
C ASP A 76 16.83 -0.11 14.54
N SER A 77 15.83 -0.86 15.06
CA SER A 77 14.62 -0.36 15.73
C SER A 77 13.76 0.62 14.89
N ARG A 78 14.02 0.77 13.59
CA ARG A 78 13.35 1.75 12.71
C ARG A 78 12.90 1.20 11.38
N VAL A 79 13.68 0.35 10.74
CA VAL A 79 13.39 -0.15 9.40
C VAL A 79 12.58 -1.43 9.50
N PHE A 80 11.33 -1.40 9.05
CA PHE A 80 10.50 -2.60 8.89
C PHE A 80 10.80 -3.24 7.53
N VAL A 81 11.10 -4.54 7.56
CA VAL A 81 11.34 -5.35 6.36
C VAL A 81 10.33 -6.47 6.31
N ALA A 82 9.63 -6.60 5.20
CA ALA A 82 8.72 -7.71 4.91
C ALA A 82 9.19 -8.42 3.64
N ARG A 83 9.28 -9.75 3.68
CA ARG A 83 9.77 -10.57 2.58
C ARG A 83 8.82 -11.72 2.28
N TRP A 84 8.61 -11.96 0.99
CA TRP A 84 7.87 -13.10 0.45
C TRP A 84 8.76 -13.85 -0.53
N VAL A 85 8.75 -15.17 -0.49
CA VAL A 85 9.56 -16.03 -1.38
C VAL A 85 8.73 -17.24 -1.80
N ASN A 86 8.69 -17.50 -3.10
CA ASN A 86 8.09 -18.69 -3.69
C ASN A 86 8.97 -19.20 -4.85
N GLY A 87 9.78 -20.23 -4.59
CA GLY A 87 10.75 -20.72 -5.57
C GLY A 87 11.75 -19.64 -5.97
N SER A 88 11.79 -19.31 -7.26
CA SER A 88 12.64 -18.24 -7.83
C SER A 88 12.03 -16.83 -7.71
N TYR A 89 10.77 -16.72 -7.31
CA TYR A 89 10.08 -15.44 -7.16
C TYR A 89 10.28 -14.88 -5.75
N SER A 90 10.53 -13.58 -5.66
CA SER A 90 10.65 -12.91 -4.37
C SER A 90 10.07 -11.50 -4.41
N ALA A 91 9.67 -11.00 -3.25
CA ALA A 91 9.37 -9.59 -3.03
C ALA A 91 9.88 -9.17 -1.65
N THR A 92 10.56 -8.04 -1.57
CA THR A 92 11.04 -7.46 -0.32
C THR A 92 10.62 -6.01 -0.24
N LEU A 93 9.84 -5.69 0.77
CA LEU A 93 9.44 -4.34 1.12
C LEU A 93 10.26 -3.87 2.31
N GLU A 94 10.96 -2.75 2.17
CA GLU A 94 11.60 -2.02 3.25
C GLU A 94 10.86 -0.72 3.48
N PHE A 95 10.50 -0.44 4.72
CA PHE A 95 9.85 0.79 5.13
C PHE A 95 10.59 1.42 6.29
N GLU A 96 11.05 2.64 6.11
CA GLU A 96 11.64 3.48 7.14
C GLU A 96 10.72 4.68 7.38
N PRO A 97 10.07 4.77 8.56
CA PRO A 97 9.25 5.91 8.89
C PRO A 97 10.11 7.18 9.02
N ALA A 98 9.54 8.31 8.64
CA ALA A 98 10.16 9.60 8.83
C ALA A 98 10.58 9.82 10.29
N ALA A 99 11.76 10.35 10.52
CA ALA A 99 12.19 10.74 11.85
C ALA A 99 11.32 11.91 12.34
N GLY A 100 10.68 11.74 13.51
CA GLY A 100 9.82 12.77 14.09
C GLY A 100 8.44 12.87 13.44
N ALA A 101 7.74 11.75 13.29
CA ALA A 101 6.34 11.74 12.85
C ALA A 101 5.50 12.71 13.72
N GLY A 102 5.31 13.94 13.22
CA GLY A 102 4.56 15.01 13.88
C GLY A 102 5.12 16.43 13.70
N THR A 103 6.35 16.60 13.27
CA THR A 103 7.01 17.92 13.20
C THR A 103 7.66 18.26 11.86
N GLY A 104 7.03 17.97 10.73
CA GLY A 104 7.41 18.56 9.43
C GLY A 104 8.28 17.64 8.56
N ASN A 105 8.37 17.92 7.37
CA ASN A 105 9.09 17.64 6.12
C ASN A 105 9.98 16.38 5.92
N ALA A 106 10.18 15.48 6.87
CA ALA A 106 10.89 14.24 6.60
C ALA A 106 9.92 13.22 5.95
N ALA A 107 10.21 12.82 4.72
CA ALA A 107 9.45 11.77 4.04
C ALA A 107 9.85 10.39 4.58
N SER A 108 8.87 9.50 4.75
CA SER A 108 9.15 8.07 4.94
C SER A 108 9.79 7.49 3.69
N VAL A 109 10.75 6.59 3.87
CA VAL A 109 11.39 5.88 2.75
C VAL A 109 10.69 4.54 2.56
N VAL A 110 10.29 4.27 1.33
CA VAL A 110 9.76 2.96 0.91
C VAL A 110 10.64 2.43 -0.19
N ARG A 111 11.10 1.18 -0.05
CA ARG A 111 11.84 0.47 -1.09
C ARG A 111 11.17 -0.88 -1.34
N LEU A 112 10.87 -1.16 -2.58
CA LEU A 112 10.35 -2.44 -3.02
C LEU A 112 11.29 -3.07 -4.03
N ASN A 113 11.80 -4.27 -3.73
CA ASN A 113 12.58 -5.08 -4.66
C ASN A 113 11.80 -6.36 -4.94
N TRP A 114 11.83 -6.85 -6.18
CA TRP A 114 11.19 -8.11 -6.51
C TRP A 114 11.92 -8.84 -7.63
N THR A 115 11.70 -10.15 -7.69
CA THR A 115 12.18 -11.01 -8.77
C THR A 115 10.97 -11.68 -9.41
N ASP A 116 10.84 -11.56 -10.71
CA ASP A 116 9.84 -12.24 -11.56
C ASP A 116 10.52 -13.01 -12.69
N ALA A 117 9.75 -13.48 -13.67
CA ALA A 117 10.27 -14.24 -14.82
C ALA A 117 11.26 -13.44 -15.69
N ALA A 118 11.19 -12.11 -15.67
CA ALA A 118 12.10 -11.24 -16.43
C ALA A 118 13.39 -10.89 -15.67
N GLY A 119 13.47 -11.19 -14.35
CA GLY A 119 14.64 -10.95 -13.52
C GLY A 119 14.36 -10.09 -12.30
N GLU A 120 15.39 -9.35 -11.85
CA GLU A 120 15.33 -8.50 -10.66
C GLU A 120 14.90 -7.08 -11.00
N HIS A 121 14.05 -6.53 -10.16
CA HIS A 121 13.47 -5.18 -10.29
C HIS A 121 13.50 -4.45 -8.95
N SER A 122 13.45 -3.11 -9.01
CA SER A 122 13.31 -2.28 -7.82
C SER A 122 12.55 -0.98 -8.09
N THR A 123 11.89 -0.45 -7.06
CA THR A 123 11.32 0.89 -7.08
C THR A 123 11.43 1.55 -5.70
N TYR A 124 11.58 2.87 -5.68
CA TYR A 124 11.66 3.72 -4.49
C TYR A 124 10.53 4.75 -4.46
N ASP A 125 9.82 4.92 -5.56
CA ASP A 125 8.70 5.83 -5.68
C ASP A 125 7.49 5.05 -6.23
N LEU A 126 6.66 4.59 -5.32
CA LEU A 126 5.48 3.80 -5.65
C LEU A 126 4.40 4.59 -6.38
N ILE A 127 4.47 5.93 -6.37
CA ILE A 127 3.51 6.81 -7.05
C ILE A 127 3.98 7.08 -8.48
N ALA A 128 5.23 7.52 -8.65
CA ALA A 128 5.76 7.81 -9.98
C ALA A 128 6.12 6.54 -10.76
N ASN A 129 6.58 5.50 -10.07
CA ASN A 129 7.04 4.24 -10.66
C ASN A 129 6.42 3.05 -9.93
N PRO A 130 5.10 2.82 -10.06
CA PRO A 130 4.45 1.68 -9.43
C PRO A 130 5.01 0.36 -9.98
N PRO A 131 5.11 -0.70 -9.15
CA PRO A 131 5.65 -1.97 -9.58
C PRO A 131 4.73 -2.65 -10.61
N VAL A 132 5.37 -3.30 -11.58
CA VAL A 132 4.70 -4.09 -12.62
C VAL A 132 5.37 -5.46 -12.68
N VAL A 133 4.59 -6.52 -12.82
CA VAL A 133 5.09 -7.87 -13.10
C VAL A 133 5.21 -8.04 -14.60
N ALA A 134 6.38 -8.45 -15.09
CA ALA A 134 6.56 -8.80 -16.48
C ALA A 134 5.72 -10.06 -16.82
N GLN A 135 5.02 -10.01 -17.94
CA GLN A 135 4.21 -11.12 -18.48
C GLN A 135 5.04 -12.02 -19.37
#